data_727ffa2550be256b71bb35b529b1180d
#
_entry.id   727ffa2550be256b71bb35b529b1180d
#
_cell.length_a   1.000
_cell.length_b   1.000
_cell.length_c   1.000
_cell.angle_alpha   90.00
_cell.angle_beta   90.00
_cell.angle_gamma   90.00
#
_symmetry.space_group_name_H-M   'P 1'
#
loop_
_entity.id
_entity.type
_entity.pdbx_description
1 polymer ?
#
loop_
_entity_poly.entity_id
_entity_poly.type
_entity_poly.pdbx_seq_one_letter_code
_entity_poly.pdbx_strand_id
1 'polypeptide(L)'
;MHIHVTCAIIERDGLVLAAQRGASMRMPLKWEFPGGKIEPGEGTEASLHRELMEEMGLRVVVKRAMPLSTYRYPAFTVTLYPFVCAIRSGEMILNEHHAVVWLKPDDLPTLDWVEADLAVVEAYRQGLPLPSQIRNKKP
;
A
#
# COMPACT_ATOMS: atom_id res chain seq x y z
N MET A 1 17.46 2.41 -13.87
CA MET A 1 16.55 3.45 -13.37
C MET A 1 16.01 3.04 -12.02
N HIS A 2 15.95 3.97 -11.11
CA HIS A 2 15.45 3.73 -9.76
C HIS A 2 14.24 4.62 -9.52
N ILE A 3 13.11 4.02 -9.20
CA ILE A 3 11.85 4.73 -9.01
C ILE A 3 11.49 4.71 -7.53
N HIS A 4 11.07 5.85 -7.00
CA HIS A 4 10.66 5.98 -5.61
C HIS A 4 9.15 6.21 -5.57
N VAL A 5 8.44 5.35 -4.81
CA VAL A 5 6.99 5.31 -4.82
C VAL A 5 6.47 5.23 -3.39
N THR A 6 5.49 6.07 -3.06
CA THR A 6 4.77 5.93 -1.79
C THR A 6 3.62 4.95 -1.96
N CYS A 7 3.24 4.28 -0.90
CA CYS A 7 2.03 3.46 -0.93
C CYS A 7 1.35 3.46 0.43
N ALA A 8 0.04 3.28 0.41
CA ALA A 8 -0.79 3.36 1.60
C ALA A 8 -1.39 2.01 1.94
N ILE A 9 -1.17 1.57 3.18
CA ILE A 9 -1.87 0.43 3.74
C ILE A 9 -3.04 1.02 4.52
N ILE A 10 -4.21 1.10 3.86
CA ILE A 10 -5.37 1.78 4.42
C ILE A 10 -6.20 0.79 5.22
N GLU A 11 -6.35 1.08 6.50
CA GLU A 11 -7.09 0.23 7.44
C GLU A 11 -8.47 0.83 7.72
N ARG A 12 -9.49 -0.02 7.77
CA ARG A 12 -10.83 0.37 8.19
C ARG A 12 -11.55 -0.87 8.71
N ASP A 13 -12.07 -0.79 9.95
CA ASP A 13 -12.86 -1.88 10.55
C ASP A 13 -12.15 -3.22 10.54
N GLY A 14 -10.84 -3.21 10.77
CA GLY A 14 -10.05 -4.45 10.78
C GLY A 14 -9.69 -4.98 9.41
N LEU A 15 -10.03 -4.26 8.35
CA LEU A 15 -9.76 -4.66 6.97
C LEU A 15 -8.73 -3.74 6.34
N VAL A 16 -8.08 -4.24 5.31
CA VAL A 16 -7.04 -3.51 4.56
C VAL A 16 -7.46 -3.43 3.10
N LEU A 17 -7.26 -2.25 2.50
CA LEU A 17 -7.61 -1.98 1.12
C LEU A 17 -6.50 -2.44 0.17
N ALA A 18 -6.87 -3.23 -0.83
CA ALA A 18 -5.99 -3.55 -1.94
C ALA A 18 -6.64 -3.05 -3.22
N ALA A 19 -5.81 -2.56 -4.15
CA ALA A 19 -6.28 -1.98 -5.40
C ALA A 19 -5.74 -2.79 -6.57
N GLN A 20 -6.61 -3.03 -7.57
CA GLN A 20 -6.24 -3.82 -8.74
C GLN A 20 -5.86 -2.89 -9.88
N ARG A 21 -4.70 -3.13 -10.46
CA ARG A 21 -4.19 -2.33 -11.58
C ARG A 21 -5.06 -2.51 -12.80
N GLY A 22 -5.18 -1.44 -13.60
CA GLY A 22 -5.98 -1.50 -14.82
C GLY A 22 -5.37 -2.41 -15.87
N ALA A 23 -6.21 -2.87 -16.81
CA ALA A 23 -5.79 -3.81 -17.84
C ALA A 23 -4.77 -3.22 -18.81
N SER A 24 -4.72 -1.90 -18.95
CA SER A 24 -3.79 -1.20 -19.85
C SER A 24 -2.50 -0.76 -19.17
N MET A 25 -2.37 -0.99 -17.86
CA MET A 25 -1.18 -0.60 -17.11
C MET A 25 -0.12 -1.69 -17.17
N ARG A 26 1.11 -1.35 -16.73
CA ARG A 26 2.12 -2.38 -16.52
C ARG A 26 1.61 -3.36 -15.47
N MET A 27 2.02 -4.62 -15.56
CA MET A 27 1.57 -5.66 -14.64
C MET A 27 0.04 -5.62 -14.52
N PRO A 28 -0.66 -5.79 -15.64
CA PRO A 28 -2.11 -5.59 -15.68
C PRO A 28 -2.85 -6.53 -14.74
N LEU A 29 -3.87 -5.98 -14.10
CA LEU A 29 -4.79 -6.71 -13.23
C LEU A 29 -4.15 -7.33 -11.98
N LYS A 30 -2.90 -7.04 -11.71
CA LYS A 30 -2.28 -7.41 -10.42
C LYS A 30 -2.70 -6.44 -9.34
N TRP A 31 -2.57 -6.86 -8.10
CA TRP A 31 -2.99 -6.06 -6.95
C TRP A 31 -1.81 -5.31 -6.35
N GLU A 32 -2.09 -4.17 -5.76
CA GLU A 32 -1.08 -3.32 -5.15
C GLU A 32 -1.71 -2.49 -4.04
N PHE A 33 -0.87 -1.90 -3.19
CA PHE A 33 -1.33 -0.84 -2.31
C PHE A 33 -1.36 0.47 -3.11
N PRO A 34 -2.41 1.29 -2.96
CA PRO A 34 -2.50 2.53 -3.73
C PRO A 34 -1.41 3.52 -3.34
N GLY A 35 -0.99 4.33 -4.28
CA GLY A 35 0.04 5.33 -4.10
C GLY A 35 0.63 5.71 -5.44
N GLY A 36 1.82 6.30 -5.45
CA GLY A 36 2.43 6.69 -6.70
C GLY A 36 3.82 7.27 -6.53
N LYS A 37 4.36 7.77 -7.63
CA LYS A 37 5.73 8.27 -7.68
C LYS A 37 5.89 9.53 -6.86
N ILE A 38 7.00 9.59 -6.13
CA ILE A 38 7.40 10.80 -5.42
C ILE A 38 8.03 11.74 -6.44
N GLU A 39 7.52 12.97 -6.50
CA GLU A 39 8.02 13.95 -7.44
C GLU A 39 9.21 14.71 -6.85
N PRO A 40 10.08 15.29 -7.71
CA PRO A 40 11.24 16.01 -7.21
C PRO A 40 10.85 17.11 -6.24
N GLY A 41 11.54 17.16 -5.10
CA GLY A 41 11.27 18.16 -4.08
C GLY A 41 10.08 17.88 -3.19
N GLU A 42 9.37 16.79 -3.43
CA GLU A 42 8.18 16.44 -2.67
C GLU A 42 8.56 15.52 -1.50
N GLY A 43 7.98 15.77 -0.32
CA GLY A 43 8.16 14.86 0.81
C GLY A 43 7.36 13.57 0.60
N THR A 44 7.75 12.52 1.30
CA THR A 44 7.11 11.22 1.10
C THR A 44 5.64 11.22 1.52
N GLU A 45 5.32 11.81 2.69
CA GLU A 45 3.91 11.88 3.10
C GLU A 45 3.10 12.81 2.21
N ALA A 46 3.69 13.92 1.79
CA ALA A 46 3.00 14.84 0.89
C ALA A 46 2.65 14.14 -0.43
N SER A 47 3.58 13.35 -0.93
CA SER A 47 3.37 12.56 -2.14
C SER A 47 2.21 11.58 -1.95
N LEU A 48 2.18 10.90 -0.80
CA LEU A 48 1.12 9.95 -0.51
C LEU A 48 -0.25 10.63 -0.50
N HIS A 49 -0.37 11.77 0.20
CA HIS A 49 -1.63 12.49 0.25
C HIS A 49 -2.09 12.95 -1.14
N ARG A 50 -1.16 13.46 -1.94
CA ARG A 50 -1.47 13.89 -3.29
C ARG A 50 -1.95 12.74 -4.17
N GLU A 51 -1.21 11.62 -4.13
CA GLU A 51 -1.56 10.46 -4.97
C GLU A 51 -2.92 9.89 -4.59
N LEU A 52 -3.21 9.76 -3.30
CA LEU A 52 -4.49 9.20 -2.87
C LEU A 52 -5.65 10.12 -3.25
N MET A 53 -5.44 11.42 -3.20
CA MET A 53 -6.47 12.35 -3.64
C MET A 53 -6.70 12.25 -5.15
N GLU A 54 -5.61 12.19 -5.93
CA GLU A 54 -5.71 12.12 -7.39
C GLU A 54 -6.33 10.81 -7.85
N GLU A 55 -5.93 9.70 -7.25
CA GLU A 55 -6.34 8.38 -7.73
C GLU A 55 -7.67 7.92 -7.15
N MET A 56 -7.97 8.29 -5.93
CA MET A 56 -9.10 7.73 -5.21
C MET A 56 -10.01 8.75 -4.52
N GLY A 57 -9.65 10.02 -4.56
CA GLY A 57 -10.46 11.05 -3.91
C GLY A 57 -10.48 10.95 -2.39
N LEU A 58 -9.46 10.32 -1.80
CA LEU A 58 -9.42 10.07 -0.37
C LEU A 58 -8.43 10.97 0.34
N ARG A 59 -8.81 11.47 1.50
CA ARG A 59 -7.91 12.08 2.47
C ARG A 59 -7.68 11.10 3.60
N VAL A 60 -6.42 10.90 3.95
CA VAL A 60 -6.05 9.92 4.97
C VAL A 60 -5.30 10.57 6.11
N VAL A 61 -5.29 9.88 7.25
CA VAL A 61 -4.42 10.19 8.37
C VAL A 61 -3.35 9.11 8.38
N VAL A 62 -2.08 9.52 8.39
CA VAL A 62 -0.97 8.58 8.48
C VAL A 62 -0.83 8.16 9.94
N LYS A 63 -0.92 6.86 10.19
CA LYS A 63 -0.79 6.31 11.53
C LYS A 63 0.66 6.00 11.88
N ARG A 64 1.41 5.47 10.92
CA ARG A 64 2.84 5.19 11.10
C ARG A 64 3.49 4.87 9.77
N ALA A 65 4.79 5.08 9.71
CA ALA A 65 5.61 4.67 8.57
C ALA A 65 6.02 3.20 8.75
N MET A 66 6.14 2.50 7.63
CA MET A 66 6.67 1.15 7.60
C MET A 66 8.08 1.17 7.05
N PRO A 67 8.86 0.09 7.25
CA PRO A 67 10.19 0.02 6.64
C PRO A 67 10.12 0.13 5.13
N LEU A 68 11.12 0.78 4.54
CA LEU A 68 11.25 0.88 3.09
C LEU A 68 11.47 -0.51 2.51
N SER A 69 10.99 -0.71 1.28
CA SER A 69 11.15 -1.99 0.59
C SER A 69 11.63 -1.72 -0.82
N THR A 70 12.74 -2.36 -1.21
CA THR A 70 13.29 -2.18 -2.55
C THR A 70 13.19 -3.49 -3.32
N TYR A 71 12.69 -3.40 -4.54
CA TYR A 71 12.58 -4.56 -5.43
C TYR A 71 13.20 -4.23 -6.79
N ARG A 72 13.98 -5.18 -7.30
CA ARG A 72 14.65 -5.01 -8.58
C ARG A 72 13.93 -5.80 -9.66
N TYR A 73 13.30 -5.08 -10.58
CA TYR A 73 12.79 -5.69 -11.81
C TYR A 73 13.89 -5.68 -12.87
N PRO A 74 13.78 -6.50 -13.92
CA PRO A 74 14.81 -6.47 -14.97
C PRO A 74 15.05 -5.11 -15.57
N ALA A 75 13.98 -4.31 -15.77
CA ALA A 75 14.08 -3.02 -16.44
C ALA A 75 14.30 -1.86 -15.48
N PHE A 76 14.01 -2.01 -14.18
CA PHE A 76 14.13 -0.90 -13.23
C PHE A 76 14.07 -1.42 -11.80
N THR A 77 14.49 -0.56 -10.87
CA THR A 77 14.41 -0.84 -9.44
C THR A 77 13.37 0.10 -8.84
N VAL A 78 12.56 -0.39 -7.90
CA VAL A 78 11.59 0.44 -7.20
C VAL A 78 11.81 0.35 -5.70
N THR A 79 11.76 1.49 -5.03
CA THR A 79 11.74 1.54 -3.57
C THR A 79 10.36 2.03 -3.15
N LEU A 80 9.70 1.25 -2.31
CA LEU A 80 8.40 1.60 -1.75
C LEU A 80 8.58 2.24 -0.39
N TYR A 81 7.82 3.31 -0.15
CA TYR A 81 7.76 4.03 1.11
C TYR A 81 6.34 3.83 1.67
N PRO A 82 6.12 2.74 2.44
CA PRO A 82 4.76 2.41 2.86
C PRO A 82 4.38 3.14 4.14
N PHE A 83 3.10 3.51 4.21
CA PHE A 83 2.52 4.14 5.41
C PHE A 83 1.22 3.44 5.73
N VAL A 84 1.01 3.15 7.02
CA VAL A 84 -0.28 2.66 7.49
C VAL A 84 -1.16 3.86 7.75
N CYS A 85 -2.38 3.83 7.19
CA CYS A 85 -3.27 4.98 7.16
C CYS A 85 -4.69 4.62 7.56
N ALA A 86 -5.44 5.64 7.97
CA ALA A 86 -6.89 5.55 8.14
C ALA A 86 -7.54 6.60 7.24
N ILE A 87 -8.75 6.32 6.76
CA ILE A 87 -9.48 7.30 5.96
C ILE A 87 -10.00 8.40 6.88
N ARG A 88 -9.69 9.64 6.53
CA ARG A 88 -10.19 10.81 7.24
C ARG A 88 -11.48 11.33 6.62
N SER A 89 -11.54 11.40 5.29
CA SER A 89 -12.71 11.91 4.59
C SER A 89 -12.63 11.54 3.11
N GLY A 90 -13.72 11.76 2.39
CA GLY A 90 -13.82 11.54 0.96
C GLY A 90 -14.64 10.31 0.62
N GLU A 91 -15.23 10.33 -0.56
CA GLU A 91 -15.90 9.17 -1.12
C GLU A 91 -14.96 8.55 -2.14
N MET A 92 -14.74 7.24 -2.01
CA MET A 92 -13.79 6.55 -2.86
C MET A 92 -14.26 6.55 -4.31
N ILE A 93 -13.37 7.00 -5.19
CA ILE A 93 -13.56 6.90 -6.64
C ILE A 93 -12.36 6.11 -7.18
N LEU A 94 -12.53 5.53 -8.36
CA LEU A 94 -11.45 4.77 -8.99
C LEU A 94 -11.10 5.44 -10.32
N ASN A 95 -10.13 6.35 -10.28
CA ASN A 95 -9.69 7.07 -11.48
C ASN A 95 -8.74 6.22 -12.32
N GLU A 96 -7.98 5.34 -11.70
CA GLU A 96 -6.95 4.56 -12.39
C GLU A 96 -7.09 3.07 -12.20
N HIS A 97 -7.55 2.65 -11.02
CA HIS A 97 -7.62 1.23 -10.69
C HIS A 97 -8.87 0.58 -11.27
N HIS A 98 -8.74 -0.70 -11.60
CA HIS A 98 -9.85 -1.49 -12.13
C HIS A 98 -10.86 -1.83 -11.03
N ALA A 99 -10.38 -2.14 -9.83
CA ALA A 99 -11.22 -2.56 -8.71
C ALA A 99 -10.47 -2.38 -7.40
N VAL A 100 -11.20 -2.45 -6.30
CA VAL A 100 -10.61 -2.51 -4.96
C VAL A 100 -11.30 -3.61 -4.18
N VAL A 101 -10.62 -4.09 -3.13
CA VAL A 101 -11.19 -5.06 -2.22
C VAL A 101 -10.67 -4.76 -0.82
N TRP A 102 -11.54 -4.98 0.17
CA TRP A 102 -11.17 -4.89 1.58
C TRP A 102 -10.99 -6.31 2.10
N LEU A 103 -9.83 -6.61 2.67
CA LEU A 103 -9.50 -7.95 3.15
C LEU A 103 -8.97 -7.91 4.57
N LYS A 104 -9.20 -8.99 5.30
CA LYS A 104 -8.50 -9.19 6.56
C LYS A 104 -7.01 -9.33 6.26
N PRO A 105 -6.14 -8.88 7.18
CA PRO A 105 -4.70 -9.00 6.95
C PRO A 105 -4.25 -10.41 6.57
N ASP A 106 -4.82 -11.44 7.20
CA ASP A 106 -4.41 -12.82 6.90
C ASP A 106 -4.83 -13.28 5.52
N ASP A 107 -5.78 -12.61 4.89
CA ASP A 107 -6.23 -12.96 3.54
C ASP A 107 -5.46 -12.23 2.46
N LEU A 108 -4.63 -11.25 2.81
CA LEU A 108 -3.85 -10.50 1.83
C LEU A 108 -3.02 -11.40 0.90
N PRO A 109 -2.34 -12.45 1.41
CA PRO A 109 -1.53 -13.29 0.53
C PRO A 109 -2.32 -14.05 -0.53
N THR A 110 -3.65 -14.07 -0.47
CA THR A 110 -4.45 -14.77 -1.49
C THR A 110 -4.54 -14.00 -2.80
N LEU A 111 -4.16 -12.73 -2.81
CA LEU A 111 -4.21 -11.92 -4.02
C LEU A 111 -2.93 -12.08 -4.85
N ASP A 112 -3.05 -11.84 -6.16
CA ASP A 112 -1.92 -11.84 -7.08
C ASP A 112 -1.27 -10.45 -7.07
N TRP A 113 -0.37 -10.23 -6.13
CA TRP A 113 0.27 -8.93 -5.92
C TRP A 113 1.35 -8.64 -6.94
N VAL A 114 1.53 -7.37 -7.22
CA VAL A 114 2.75 -6.88 -7.86
C VAL A 114 3.92 -7.31 -6.99
N GLU A 115 4.98 -7.83 -7.61
CA GLU A 115 6.10 -8.41 -6.85
C GLU A 115 6.68 -7.45 -5.81
N ALA A 116 6.81 -6.17 -6.17
CA ALA A 116 7.38 -5.19 -5.23
C ALA A 116 6.58 -5.07 -3.94
N ASP A 117 5.26 -5.33 -4.00
CA ASP A 117 4.40 -5.18 -2.84
C ASP A 117 4.42 -6.39 -1.92
N LEU A 118 4.92 -7.54 -2.38
CA LEU A 118 4.89 -8.76 -1.57
C LEU A 118 5.62 -8.60 -0.24
N ALA A 119 6.79 -7.97 -0.26
CA ALA A 119 7.55 -7.77 0.98
C ALA A 119 6.83 -6.82 1.92
N VAL A 120 6.12 -5.84 1.38
CA VAL A 120 5.34 -4.90 2.19
C VAL A 120 4.16 -5.63 2.85
N VAL A 121 3.46 -6.48 2.09
CA VAL A 121 2.39 -7.31 2.65
C VAL A 121 2.91 -8.12 3.83
N GLU A 122 4.06 -8.77 3.65
CA GLU A 122 4.61 -9.63 4.68
C GLU A 122 5.06 -8.83 5.89
N ALA A 123 5.75 -7.70 5.68
CA ALA A 123 6.18 -6.85 6.79
C ALA A 123 4.99 -6.33 7.58
N TYR A 124 3.92 -5.96 6.89
CA TYR A 124 2.71 -5.48 7.55
C TYR A 124 2.10 -6.57 8.43
N ARG A 125 1.95 -7.77 7.88
CA ARG A 125 1.35 -8.88 8.62
C ARG A 125 2.20 -9.27 9.83
N GLN A 126 3.51 -9.27 9.69
CA GLN A 126 4.42 -9.59 10.80
C GLN A 126 4.40 -8.53 11.89
N GLY A 127 4.14 -7.29 11.53
CA GLY A 127 4.09 -6.19 12.50
C GLY A 127 2.80 -6.14 13.29
N LEU A 128 1.79 -6.94 12.92
CA LEU A 128 0.54 -6.94 13.64
C LEU A 128 0.59 -7.86 14.84
N PRO A 129 0.02 -7.43 15.98
CA PRO A 129 -0.05 -8.32 17.12
C PRO A 129 -1.04 -9.44 16.88
N LEU A 130 -0.66 -10.65 17.26
CA LEU A 130 -1.56 -11.79 17.25
C LEU A 130 -2.10 -11.95 18.66
N PRO A 131 -3.41 -12.08 18.83
CA PRO A 131 -4.02 -12.10 20.17
C PRO A 131 -3.37 -13.09 21.13
N SER A 132 -3.07 -14.29 20.66
CA SER A 132 -2.48 -15.30 21.52
C SER A 132 -1.00 -15.03 21.79
N GLN A 133 -0.31 -14.36 20.87
CA GLN A 133 1.12 -14.14 20.98
C GLN A 133 1.48 -12.95 21.83
N ILE A 134 0.63 -11.94 21.84
CA ILE A 134 0.90 -10.76 22.63
C ILE A 134 1.14 -11.14 24.07
N ARG A 135 0.36 -12.04 24.58
CA ARG A 135 0.44 -12.43 25.96
C ARG A 135 1.66 -13.28 26.28
N ASN A 136 2.17 -13.95 25.27
CA ASN A 136 3.28 -14.88 25.45
C ASN A 136 4.60 -14.33 25.00
N LYS A 137 4.53 -13.09 24.58
CA LYS A 137 5.75 -12.51 24.12
C LYS A 137 6.65 -12.45 25.25
N LYS A 138 7.67 -12.95 25.07
CA LYS A 138 8.46 -12.96 26.04
C LYS A 138 9.43 -12.51 25.87
N PRO A 139 9.53 -12.19 26.17
CA PRO A 139 10.56 -11.40 26.06
C PRO A 139 11.63 -11.91 25.86
#